data_d45d079601b4b3d73396f45c49312dec
#
_entry.id   d45d079601b4b3d73396f45c49312dec
#
_cell.length_a   1.000
_cell.length_b   1.000
_cell.length_c   1.000
_cell.angle_alpha   90.00
_cell.angle_beta   90.00
_cell.angle_gamma   90.00
#
_symmetry.space_group_name_H-M   'P 1'
#
loop_
_entity.id
_entity.type
_entity.pdbx_description
1 polymer ?
#
loop_
_entity_poly.entity_id
_entity_poly.type
_entity_poly.pdbx_seq_one_letter_code
_entity_poly.pdbx_strand_id
1 'polypeptide(L)'
;MIKALILSAFTPLPLPRHRTKKLYFKNMAQKSLNQIRETFLKYFEKNDHKIVESSNLVPNNDPTLMFANSGMVQFKNVFTGLEKRDYQRATTSQKCVRAGGKHNDLENVGYTPRHHTFFEMLGNFSFGDYFKEKAIHYAWDLITKDFGIDKN
;
A
#
# COMPACT_ATOMS: atom_id res chain seq x y z
N MET A 1 0.96 -3.77 15.92
CA MET A 1 1.30 -2.72 14.92
C MET A 1 1.62 -3.44 13.61
N ILE A 2 0.66 -3.51 12.70
CA ILE A 2 0.82 -4.23 11.42
C ILE A 2 1.40 -3.23 10.41
N LYS A 3 2.57 -3.55 9.85
CA LYS A 3 3.16 -2.75 8.78
C LYS A 3 2.27 -2.85 7.54
N ALA A 4 1.82 -1.72 7.04
CA ALA A 4 1.22 -1.65 5.72
C ALA A 4 2.24 -2.16 4.68
N LEU A 5 1.78 -3.01 3.76
CA LEU A 5 2.59 -3.44 2.64
C LEU A 5 2.76 -2.23 1.70
N ILE A 6 3.95 -1.63 1.68
CA ILE A 6 4.25 -0.49 0.81
C ILE A 6 4.60 -1.04 -0.56
N LEU A 7 3.64 -1.01 -1.50
CA LEU A 7 3.94 -1.14 -2.92
C LEU A 7 4.06 0.28 -3.51
N SER A 8 5.29 0.81 -3.55
CA SER A 8 5.56 1.99 -4.37
C SER A 8 5.49 1.60 -5.85
N ALA A 9 4.85 2.44 -6.67
CA ALA A 9 4.73 2.20 -8.10
C ALA A 9 6.12 1.96 -8.74
N PHE A 10 6.31 0.77 -9.31
CA PHE A 10 7.55 0.34 -9.92
C PHE A 10 7.73 0.98 -11.30
N THR A 11 8.78 1.77 -11.49
CA THR A 11 9.40 1.94 -12.81
C THR A 11 10.43 0.82 -13.01
N PRO A 12 10.45 0.13 -14.16
CA PRO A 12 11.34 -1.02 -14.35
C PRO A 12 12.80 -0.58 -14.50
N LEU A 13 13.66 -1.12 -13.60
CA LEU A 13 15.11 -1.06 -13.74
C LEU A 13 15.59 -2.02 -14.86
N PRO A 14 16.67 -1.70 -15.58
CA PRO A 14 17.32 -2.66 -16.47
C PRO A 14 17.98 -3.78 -15.66
N LEU A 15 17.47 -5.01 -15.81
CA LEU A 15 17.94 -6.20 -15.13
C LEU A 15 19.02 -6.94 -15.93
N PRO A 16 19.95 -7.66 -15.27
CA PRO A 16 20.94 -8.48 -15.95
C PRO A 16 20.29 -9.65 -16.71
N ARG A 17 20.88 -9.97 -17.86
CA ARG A 17 20.40 -10.97 -18.83
C ARG A 17 20.40 -12.39 -18.25
N HIS A 18 19.25 -12.90 -17.82
CA HIS A 18 18.99 -14.33 -17.74
C HIS A 18 17.61 -14.63 -18.34
N ARG A 19 17.58 -15.55 -19.31
CA ARG A 19 16.46 -15.82 -20.23
C ARG A 19 15.16 -16.30 -19.59
N THR A 20 15.17 -16.81 -18.37
CA THR A 20 14.01 -17.37 -17.66
C THR A 20 13.19 -16.33 -16.86
N LYS A 21 13.78 -15.22 -16.45
CA LYS A 21 13.08 -14.14 -15.72
C LYS A 21 12.14 -13.29 -16.58
N LYS A 22 12.25 -13.38 -17.92
CA LYS A 22 11.52 -12.52 -18.86
C LYS A 22 10.02 -12.80 -18.96
N LEU A 23 9.55 -14.00 -18.58
CA LEU A 23 8.13 -14.37 -18.73
C LEU A 23 7.27 -13.87 -17.56
N TYR A 24 7.79 -13.84 -16.35
CA TYR A 24 7.04 -13.51 -15.12
C TYR A 24 6.86 -12.00 -14.93
N PHE A 25 7.88 -11.21 -15.22
CA PHE A 25 7.73 -9.75 -15.27
C PHE A 25 6.80 -9.28 -16.39
N LYS A 26 6.55 -10.10 -17.40
CA LYS A 26 5.65 -9.77 -18.52
C LYS A 26 4.20 -9.59 -18.08
N ASN A 27 3.73 -10.33 -17.07
CA ASN A 27 2.35 -10.22 -16.58
C ASN A 27 2.13 -9.01 -15.66
N MET A 28 3.14 -8.63 -14.83
CA MET A 28 3.07 -7.41 -14.02
C MET A 28 3.39 -6.15 -14.82
N ALA A 29 4.38 -6.20 -15.72
CA ALA A 29 4.75 -5.07 -16.57
C ALA A 29 3.66 -4.66 -17.58
N GLN A 30 2.62 -5.48 -17.76
CA GLN A 30 1.47 -5.19 -18.62
C GLN A 30 0.25 -4.64 -17.86
N LYS A 31 0.24 -4.67 -16.51
CA LYS A 31 -0.87 -4.10 -15.73
C LYS A 31 -0.71 -2.58 -15.63
N SER A 32 -1.75 -1.86 -15.99
CA SER A 32 -1.82 -0.42 -15.74
C SER A 32 -1.86 -0.13 -14.23
N LEU A 33 -1.53 1.09 -13.83
CA LEU A 33 -1.62 1.53 -12.42
C LEU A 33 -3.04 1.31 -11.86
N ASN A 34 -4.07 1.59 -12.67
CA ASN A 34 -5.46 1.36 -12.28
C ASN A 34 -5.76 -0.12 -12.02
N GLN A 35 -5.26 -1.01 -12.87
CA GLN A 35 -5.43 -2.45 -12.68
C GLN A 35 -4.71 -2.98 -11.43
N ILE A 36 -3.53 -2.44 -11.10
CA ILE A 36 -2.82 -2.80 -9.86
C ILE A 36 -3.65 -2.38 -8.65
N ARG A 37 -4.13 -1.13 -8.63
CA ARG A 37 -4.98 -0.60 -7.56
C ARG A 37 -6.26 -1.43 -7.40
N GLU A 38 -6.95 -1.68 -8.49
CA GLU A 38 -8.20 -2.44 -8.51
C GLU A 38 -7.98 -3.89 -8.05
N THR A 39 -6.92 -4.56 -8.51
CA THR A 39 -6.58 -5.92 -8.09
C THR A 39 -6.37 -5.99 -6.59
N PHE A 40 -5.62 -5.03 -6.02
CA PHE A 40 -5.38 -4.95 -4.58
C PHE A 40 -6.68 -4.77 -3.79
N LEU A 41 -7.46 -3.75 -4.14
CA LEU A 41 -8.70 -3.42 -3.43
C LEU A 41 -9.72 -4.56 -3.50
N LYS A 42 -9.93 -5.13 -4.69
CA LYS A 42 -10.86 -6.26 -4.88
C LYS A 42 -10.40 -7.55 -4.18
N TYR A 43 -9.09 -7.79 -4.10
CA TYR A 43 -8.57 -8.93 -3.35
C TYR A 43 -8.96 -8.83 -1.87
N PHE A 44 -8.74 -7.67 -1.25
CA PHE A 44 -9.09 -7.48 0.14
C PHE A 44 -10.60 -7.36 0.38
N GLU A 45 -11.36 -6.80 -0.56
CA GLU A 45 -12.82 -6.80 -0.50
C GLU A 45 -13.39 -8.22 -0.45
N LYS A 46 -12.88 -9.15 -1.28
CA LYS A 46 -13.23 -10.58 -1.24
C LYS A 46 -12.87 -11.27 0.08
N ASN A 47 -11.98 -10.68 0.85
CA ASN A 47 -11.56 -11.14 2.17
C ASN A 47 -12.16 -10.27 3.31
N ASP A 48 -13.39 -9.78 3.09
CA ASP A 48 -14.22 -9.04 4.05
C ASP A 48 -13.60 -7.71 4.55
N HIS A 49 -12.81 -7.05 3.72
CA HIS A 49 -12.32 -5.71 4.01
C HIS A 49 -13.22 -4.67 3.35
N LYS A 50 -13.64 -3.67 4.10
CA LYS A 50 -14.34 -2.51 3.55
C LYS A 50 -13.38 -1.69 2.70
N ILE A 51 -13.73 -1.45 1.42
CA ILE A 51 -13.01 -0.48 0.61
C ILE A 51 -13.31 0.91 1.16
N VAL A 52 -12.25 1.62 1.58
CA VAL A 52 -12.34 2.99 2.10
C VAL A 52 -11.58 3.91 1.15
N GLU A 53 -12.21 5.02 0.79
CA GLU A 53 -11.59 6.02 -0.06
C GLU A 53 -10.34 6.64 0.58
N SER A 54 -9.46 7.18 -0.26
CA SER A 54 -8.34 7.99 0.20
C SER A 54 -8.84 9.19 0.98
N SER A 55 -8.35 9.39 2.18
CA SER A 55 -8.60 10.64 2.91
C SER A 55 -7.93 11.81 2.20
N ASN A 56 -8.32 13.01 2.60
CA ASN A 56 -7.69 14.23 2.12
C ASN A 56 -6.18 14.21 2.36
N LEU A 57 -5.43 14.72 1.40
CA LEU A 57 -3.97 14.78 1.49
C LEU A 57 -3.50 15.70 2.63
N VAL A 58 -4.23 16.79 2.87
CA VAL A 58 -4.06 17.65 4.05
C VAL A 58 -5.00 17.14 5.14
N PRO A 59 -4.48 16.56 6.25
CA PRO A 59 -5.31 16.06 7.33
C PRO A 59 -6.04 17.20 8.05
N ASN A 60 -7.35 17.12 8.17
CA ASN A 60 -8.14 18.17 8.84
C ASN A 60 -8.02 18.13 10.37
N ASN A 61 -7.67 16.97 10.95
CA ASN A 61 -7.75 16.72 12.38
C ASN A 61 -6.42 16.27 13.02
N ASP A 62 -5.29 16.48 12.35
CA ASP A 62 -3.98 16.15 12.89
C ASP A 62 -3.00 17.32 12.71
N PRO A 63 -2.85 18.18 13.72
CA PRO A 63 -1.94 19.33 13.63
C PRO A 63 -0.45 18.94 13.59
N THR A 64 -0.14 17.66 13.81
CA THR A 64 1.24 17.15 13.80
C THR A 64 1.71 16.77 12.39
N LEU A 65 0.78 16.72 11.42
CA LEU A 65 1.07 16.33 10.05
C LEU A 65 0.61 17.39 9.07
N MET A 66 1.53 17.83 8.23
CA MET A 66 1.24 18.73 7.11
C MET A 66 0.51 17.99 5.98
N PHE A 67 0.92 16.75 5.71
CA PHE A 67 0.30 15.89 4.69
C PHE A 67 0.12 14.46 5.22
N ALA A 68 -0.87 13.75 4.68
CA ALA A 68 -1.00 12.31 4.86
C ALA A 68 0.23 11.61 4.26
N ASN A 69 1.04 10.99 5.09
CA ASN A 69 2.29 10.33 4.71
C ASN A 69 2.21 8.80 4.72
N SER A 70 1.07 8.25 5.11
CA SER A 70 0.78 6.82 5.11
C SER A 70 -0.72 6.53 5.08
N GLY A 71 -1.07 5.33 4.63
CA GLY A 71 -2.47 4.86 4.64
C GLY A 71 -3.09 4.75 6.04
N MET A 72 -2.27 4.68 7.07
CA MET A 72 -2.75 4.58 8.46
C MET A 72 -3.27 5.91 9.01
N VAL A 73 -2.91 7.04 8.43
CA VAL A 73 -3.22 8.37 9.00
C VAL A 73 -4.72 8.53 9.23
N GLN A 74 -5.56 8.17 8.26
CA GLN A 74 -7.02 8.28 8.38
C GLN A 74 -7.64 7.34 9.44
N PHE A 75 -6.91 6.32 9.89
CA PHE A 75 -7.37 5.34 10.89
C PHE A 75 -6.70 5.51 12.26
N LYS A 76 -5.91 6.57 12.46
CA LYS A 76 -5.17 6.81 13.69
C LYS A 76 -6.09 6.76 14.93
N ASN A 77 -7.23 7.43 14.87
CA ASN A 77 -8.19 7.47 15.95
C ASN A 77 -8.92 6.13 16.17
N VAL A 78 -9.09 5.34 15.11
CA VAL A 78 -9.63 3.98 15.23
C VAL A 78 -8.66 3.07 15.98
N PHE A 79 -7.37 3.14 15.68
CA PHE A 79 -6.34 2.35 16.34
C PHE A 79 -6.13 2.76 17.82
N THR A 80 -6.36 4.02 18.16
CA THR A 80 -6.28 4.51 19.54
C THR A 80 -7.57 4.34 20.34
N GLY A 81 -8.64 3.87 19.68
CA GLY A 81 -9.95 3.69 20.30
C GLY A 81 -10.77 4.97 20.50
N LEU A 82 -10.28 6.11 19.98
CA LEU A 82 -10.97 7.41 20.04
C LEU A 82 -12.13 7.49 19.03
N GLU A 83 -12.10 6.65 17.99
CA GLU A 83 -13.13 6.57 16.96
C GLU A 83 -13.54 5.13 16.74
N LYS A 84 -14.84 4.89 16.51
CA LYS A 84 -15.38 3.58 16.14
C LYS A 84 -15.88 3.64 14.70
N ARG A 85 -15.66 2.56 13.96
CA ARG A 85 -16.21 2.33 12.62
C ARG A 85 -17.16 1.14 12.66
N ASP A 86 -18.06 1.07 11.69
CA ASP A 86 -19.01 -0.03 11.50
C ASP A 86 -18.38 -1.28 10.85
N TYR A 87 -17.05 -1.27 10.68
CA TYR A 87 -16.27 -2.38 10.11
C TYR A 87 -14.98 -2.63 10.92
N GLN A 88 -14.55 -3.87 10.94
CA GLN A 88 -13.30 -4.30 11.62
C GLN A 88 -12.13 -4.48 10.67
N ARG A 89 -12.37 -4.45 9.35
CA ARG A 89 -11.34 -4.58 8.32
C ARG A 89 -11.51 -3.50 7.28
N ALA A 90 -10.42 -2.91 6.84
CA ALA A 90 -10.43 -1.92 5.78
C ALA A 90 -9.31 -2.15 4.77
N THR A 91 -9.55 -1.72 3.54
CA THR A 91 -8.53 -1.61 2.49
C THR A 91 -8.65 -0.26 1.80
N THR A 92 -7.52 0.31 1.44
CA THR A 92 -7.49 1.64 0.80
C THR A 92 -6.28 1.79 -0.12
N SER A 93 -6.41 2.67 -1.10
CA SER A 93 -5.30 3.23 -1.87
C SER A 93 -5.16 4.70 -1.48
N GLN A 94 -4.36 4.96 -0.43
CA GLN A 94 -4.21 6.30 0.14
C GLN A 94 -3.20 7.12 -0.63
N LYS A 95 -3.60 8.32 -1.06
CA LYS A 95 -2.71 9.35 -1.58
C LYS A 95 -1.82 9.89 -0.47
N CYS A 96 -0.50 9.90 -0.70
CA CYS A 96 0.50 10.25 0.30
C CYS A 96 1.53 11.22 -0.26
N VAL A 97 2.05 12.08 0.61
CA VAL A 97 3.23 12.92 0.34
C VAL A 97 4.31 12.66 1.39
N ARG A 98 5.54 12.46 0.91
CA ARG A 98 6.75 12.37 1.73
C ARG A 98 7.82 13.28 1.15
N ALA A 99 7.87 14.53 1.63
CA ALA A 99 8.77 15.55 1.14
C ALA A 99 9.56 16.24 2.27
N GLY A 100 9.50 15.69 3.49
CA GLY A 100 10.17 16.24 4.66
C GLY A 100 9.51 15.79 5.97
N GLY A 101 10.13 16.12 7.11
CA GLY A 101 9.64 15.79 8.44
C GLY A 101 10.04 14.39 8.92
N LYS A 102 9.25 13.78 9.80
CA LYS A 102 9.57 12.51 10.49
C LYS A 102 9.76 11.31 9.56
N HIS A 103 9.13 11.31 8.39
CA HIS A 103 9.30 10.33 7.33
C HIS A 103 9.90 11.03 6.11
N ASN A 104 11.15 11.48 6.25
CA ASN A 104 11.84 12.27 5.24
C ASN A 104 12.45 11.35 4.18
N ASP A 105 11.82 11.31 3.01
CA ASP A 105 12.40 10.70 1.82
C ASP A 105 13.10 11.75 0.91
N LEU A 106 13.22 12.99 1.38
CA LEU A 106 13.69 14.12 0.56
C LEU A 106 15.06 13.88 -0.05
N GLU A 107 15.99 13.28 0.69
CA GLU A 107 17.34 12.96 0.21
C GLU A 107 17.36 11.85 -0.86
N ASN A 108 16.30 11.05 -0.94
CA ASN A 108 16.17 9.95 -1.88
C ASN A 108 15.30 10.29 -3.10
N VAL A 109 14.42 11.29 -2.97
CA VAL A 109 13.53 11.72 -4.07
C VAL A 109 14.36 12.32 -5.20
N GLY A 110 14.17 11.78 -6.41
CA GLY A 110 14.93 12.18 -7.60
C GLY A 110 16.30 11.50 -7.74
N TYR A 111 16.84 10.87 -6.69
CA TYR A 111 18.10 10.15 -6.71
C TYR A 111 17.94 8.64 -6.80
N THR A 112 16.79 8.13 -6.41
CA THR A 112 16.47 6.70 -6.50
C THR A 112 15.21 6.49 -7.33
N PRO A 113 15.07 5.37 -8.02
CA PRO A 113 13.88 5.09 -8.86
C PRO A 113 12.62 4.73 -8.06
N ARG A 114 12.71 4.66 -6.72
CA ARG A 114 11.64 4.16 -5.85
C ARG A 114 11.07 5.20 -4.90
N HIS A 115 11.70 6.35 -4.75
CA HIS A 115 11.24 7.39 -3.85
C HIS A 115 10.61 8.53 -4.65
N HIS A 116 9.33 8.72 -4.41
CA HIS A 116 8.53 9.76 -5.04
C HIS A 116 7.95 10.67 -3.97
N THR A 117 7.86 11.97 -4.26
CA THR A 117 7.24 12.95 -3.37
C THR A 117 5.77 12.63 -3.15
N PHE A 118 5.05 12.32 -4.23
CA PHE A 118 3.64 11.94 -4.23
C PHE A 118 3.50 10.51 -4.73
N PHE A 119 2.74 9.69 -4.00
CA PHE A 119 2.50 8.29 -4.33
C PHE A 119 1.20 7.79 -3.71
N GLU A 120 0.73 6.64 -4.16
CA GLU A 120 -0.37 5.91 -3.52
C GLU A 120 0.17 4.77 -2.67
N MET A 121 -0.35 4.66 -1.44
CA MET A 121 -0.04 3.56 -0.54
C MET A 121 -1.22 2.60 -0.49
N LEU A 122 -1.01 1.41 -1.02
CA LEU A 122 -1.97 0.31 -0.93
C LEU A 122 -1.89 -0.29 0.47
N GLY A 123 -2.99 -0.25 1.21
CA GLY A 123 -3.03 -0.66 2.60
C GLY A 123 -4.21 -1.55 2.94
N ASN A 124 -3.98 -2.55 3.80
CA ASN A 124 -5.00 -3.34 4.45
C ASN A 124 -4.86 -3.22 5.96
N PHE A 125 -5.98 -3.12 6.65
CA PHE A 125 -6.06 -2.80 8.08
C PHE A 125 -7.01 -3.77 8.78
N SER A 126 -6.62 -4.15 10.01
CA SER A 126 -7.45 -4.95 10.92
C SER A 126 -7.54 -4.22 12.25
N PHE A 127 -8.76 -3.97 12.69
CA PHE A 127 -9.08 -3.27 13.93
C PHE A 127 -9.51 -4.28 14.99
N GLY A 128 -8.52 -5.05 15.51
CA GLY A 128 -8.75 -6.04 16.56
C GLY A 128 -9.35 -7.38 16.07
N ASP A 129 -9.34 -7.68 14.77
CA ASP A 129 -9.91 -8.91 14.23
C ASP A 129 -8.81 -9.95 13.90
N TYR A 130 -7.88 -9.67 13.02
CA TYR A 130 -6.78 -10.56 12.72
C TYR A 130 -5.41 -9.93 12.99
N PHE A 131 -4.37 -10.77 13.08
CA PHE A 131 -3.01 -10.34 13.37
C PHE A 131 -2.01 -10.91 12.34
N LYS A 132 -0.76 -11.11 12.72
CA LYS A 132 0.38 -11.39 11.84
C LYS A 132 0.15 -12.57 10.88
N GLU A 133 -0.35 -13.68 11.39
CA GLU A 133 -0.50 -14.93 10.62
C GLU A 133 -1.40 -14.71 9.40
N LYS A 134 -2.61 -14.22 9.62
CA LYS A 134 -3.56 -13.96 8.52
C LYS A 134 -3.06 -12.86 7.57
N ALA A 135 -2.38 -11.83 8.10
CA ALA A 135 -1.78 -10.78 7.28
C ALA A 135 -0.69 -11.33 6.34
N ILE A 136 0.14 -12.28 6.82
CA ILE A 136 1.17 -12.94 6.01
C ILE A 136 0.52 -13.79 4.92
N HIS A 137 -0.53 -14.55 5.24
CA HIS A 137 -1.27 -15.34 4.24
C HIS A 137 -1.88 -14.47 3.15
N TYR A 138 -2.56 -13.38 3.51
CA TYR A 138 -3.10 -12.44 2.54
C TYR A 138 -2.02 -11.84 1.64
N ALA A 139 -0.90 -11.39 2.21
CA ALA A 139 0.19 -10.84 1.44
C ALA A 139 0.78 -11.87 0.47
N TRP A 140 1.00 -13.10 0.92
CA TRP A 140 1.53 -14.18 0.11
C TRP A 140 0.62 -14.54 -1.05
N ASP A 141 -0.67 -14.71 -0.78
CA ASP A 141 -1.65 -15.08 -1.79
C ASP A 141 -1.84 -13.97 -2.83
N LEU A 142 -1.97 -12.73 -2.39
CA LEU A 142 -2.07 -11.59 -3.29
C LEU A 142 -0.87 -11.49 -4.23
N ILE A 143 0.35 -11.61 -3.69
CA ILE A 143 1.58 -11.47 -4.47
C ILE A 143 1.74 -12.64 -5.44
N THR A 144 1.53 -13.86 -4.99
CA THR A 144 1.82 -15.06 -5.79
C THR A 144 0.69 -15.46 -6.72
N LYS A 145 -0.59 -15.25 -6.33
CA LYS A 145 -1.75 -15.68 -7.12
C LYS A 145 -2.33 -14.53 -7.95
N ASP A 146 -2.65 -13.38 -7.33
CA ASP A 146 -3.35 -12.29 -8.01
C ASP A 146 -2.41 -11.39 -8.82
N PHE A 147 -1.23 -11.09 -8.29
CA PHE A 147 -0.18 -10.40 -9.04
C PHE A 147 0.68 -11.33 -9.88
N GLY A 148 0.70 -12.63 -9.59
CA GLY A 148 1.44 -13.63 -10.35
C GLY A 148 2.95 -13.47 -10.27
N ILE A 149 3.47 -12.99 -9.13
CA ILE A 149 4.93 -12.88 -8.90
C ILE A 149 5.46 -14.26 -8.54
N ASP A 150 6.57 -14.66 -9.19
CA ASP A 150 7.22 -15.93 -8.94
C ASP A 150 7.71 -16.05 -7.49
N LYS A 151 7.61 -17.25 -6.95
CA LYS A 151 8.04 -17.60 -5.59
C LYS A 151 9.56 -17.78 -5.45
N ASN A 152 10.29 -17.80 -6.58
CA ASN A 152 11.75 -18.03 -6.63
C ASN A 152 12.54 -16.73 -6.71
#